data_859de17e9511642e745cbb385d93b56d
#
_entry.id   859de17e9511642e745cbb385d93b56d
#
_cell.length_a   1.000
_cell.length_b   1.000
_cell.length_c   1.000
_cell.angle_alpha   90.00
_cell.angle_beta   90.00
_cell.angle_gamma   90.00
#
_symmetry.space_group_name_H-M   'P 1'
#
loop_
_entity.id
_entity.type
_entity.pdbx_description
1 polymer ?
#
loop_
_entity_poly.entity_id
_entity_poly.type
_entity_poly.pdbx_seq_one_letter_code
_entity_poly.pdbx_strand_id
1 'polypeptide(L)'
;MKLLRHGPKGHERPGLLDDEGQVRDLAGLLADITAATLSPAALDRLRGINPTSLPVVPQGTLAVPWAGMGKFIGIGLNYADHAAEAGMPIPKEPIVFMKTVDSAVGCHHAVVLPQGSVKGDWEVELGVVIGTRARYVSEADALAFVAGYCVVNDISEREYQLERGGQWDKGKGCDTFGPVGPWLVTADEVGDPQNLALWLDLNGQRRQTGHTGTMIFGVAQLVSYLSRFMTLNPGDLITTGTPPGVGMGVKPAPVYLQPGDVMELGIDKLGTQRQTVHAWDPALVDG
;
A
#
# COMPACT_ATOMS: atom_id res chain seq x y z
N MET A 1 -8.67 14.92 -1.54
CA MET A 1 -7.52 15.38 -2.38
C MET A 1 -6.61 14.18 -2.66
N LYS A 2 -6.12 14.04 -3.91
CA LYS A 2 -5.25 12.93 -4.34
C LYS A 2 -3.85 13.46 -4.59
N LEU A 3 -2.92 13.16 -3.70
CA LEU A 3 -1.51 13.56 -3.78
C LEU A 3 -0.67 12.46 -4.43
N LEU A 4 0.27 12.84 -5.28
CA LEU A 4 1.13 11.91 -6.01
C LEU A 4 2.54 12.48 -6.19
N ARG A 5 3.48 11.60 -6.50
CA ARG A 5 4.81 11.96 -6.98
C ARG A 5 5.01 11.35 -8.37
N HIS A 6 5.54 12.11 -9.29
CA HIS A 6 5.72 11.71 -10.68
C HIS A 6 7.09 12.09 -11.20
N GLY A 7 7.59 11.35 -12.17
CA GLY A 7 8.89 11.57 -12.79
C GLY A 7 9.83 10.39 -12.63
N PRO A 8 11.04 10.47 -13.21
CA PRO A 8 12.04 9.42 -13.10
C PRO A 8 12.58 9.32 -11.68
N LYS A 9 13.02 8.11 -11.28
CA LYS A 9 13.60 7.80 -9.97
C LYS A 9 14.72 8.79 -9.60
N GLY A 10 14.64 9.35 -8.41
CA GLY A 10 15.58 10.37 -7.89
C GLY A 10 15.32 11.80 -8.40
N HIS A 11 14.33 12.00 -9.28
CA HIS A 11 13.92 13.29 -9.82
C HIS A 11 12.40 13.47 -9.78
N GLU A 12 11.74 12.76 -8.86
CA GLU A 12 10.31 12.84 -8.69
C GLU A 12 9.87 14.22 -8.24
N ARG A 13 8.71 14.65 -8.70
CA ARG A 13 8.10 15.93 -8.38
C ARG A 13 6.75 15.74 -7.72
N PRO A 14 6.38 16.61 -6.79
CA PRO A 14 5.07 16.57 -6.16
C PRO A 14 3.97 17.02 -7.12
N GLY A 15 2.83 16.34 -7.05
CA GLY A 15 1.66 16.68 -7.83
C GLY A 15 0.37 16.34 -7.11
N LEU A 16 -0.73 16.80 -7.64
CA LEU A 16 -2.07 16.38 -7.26
C LEU A 16 -2.88 16.02 -8.51
N LEU A 17 -3.83 15.12 -8.34
CA LEU A 17 -4.81 14.80 -9.37
C LEU A 17 -6.03 15.70 -9.17
N ASP A 18 -6.43 16.42 -10.23
CA ASP A 18 -7.66 17.22 -10.20
C ASP A 18 -8.92 16.38 -10.51
N ASP A 19 -10.09 17.01 -10.46
CA ASP A 19 -11.38 16.34 -10.71
C ASP A 19 -11.56 15.91 -12.18
N GLU A 20 -10.76 16.46 -13.10
CA GLU A 20 -10.73 16.08 -14.51
C GLU A 20 -9.73 14.93 -14.79
N GLY A 21 -9.04 14.45 -13.76
CA GLY A 21 -8.04 13.39 -13.86
C GLY A 21 -6.70 13.87 -14.42
N GLN A 22 -6.43 15.19 -14.40
CA GLN A 22 -5.17 15.76 -14.83
C GLN A 22 -4.20 15.90 -13.65
N VAL A 23 -2.92 15.60 -13.90
CA VAL A 23 -1.87 15.83 -12.91
C VAL A 23 -1.48 17.30 -12.93
N ARG A 24 -1.57 17.92 -11.77
CA ARG A 24 -1.19 19.34 -11.53
C ARG A 24 0.11 19.40 -10.74
N ASP A 25 1.06 20.20 -11.23
CA ASP A 25 2.39 20.35 -10.63
C ASP A 25 2.34 21.18 -9.35
N LEU A 26 2.81 20.61 -8.24
CA LEU A 26 2.95 21.30 -6.95
C LEU A 26 4.37 21.84 -6.70
N ALA A 27 5.34 21.59 -7.58
CA ALA A 27 6.75 21.93 -7.34
C ALA A 27 7.01 23.45 -7.20
N GLY A 28 6.09 24.31 -7.66
CA GLY A 28 6.13 25.74 -7.39
C GLY A 28 5.74 26.14 -5.96
N LEU A 29 5.14 25.22 -5.19
CA LEU A 29 4.60 25.47 -3.86
C LEU A 29 5.33 24.68 -2.76
N LEU A 30 5.82 23.49 -3.08
CA LEU A 30 6.56 22.64 -2.15
C LEU A 30 7.64 21.82 -2.90
N ALA A 31 8.72 21.54 -2.22
CA ALA A 31 9.84 20.80 -2.81
C ALA A 31 9.47 19.33 -3.08
N ASP A 32 8.74 18.68 -2.17
CA ASP A 32 8.28 17.29 -2.29
C ASP A 32 7.16 17.00 -1.30
N ILE A 33 6.44 15.88 -1.50
CA ILE A 33 5.48 15.33 -0.54
C ILE A 33 6.27 14.48 0.45
N THR A 34 6.37 14.93 1.70
CA THR A 34 7.14 14.31 2.77
C THR A 34 6.32 14.24 4.06
N ALA A 35 6.87 13.68 5.12
CA ALA A 35 6.25 13.69 6.45
C ALA A 35 5.74 15.08 6.88
N ALA A 36 6.46 16.15 6.53
CA ALA A 36 6.07 17.53 6.86
C ALA A 36 4.80 17.99 6.13
N THR A 37 4.57 17.50 4.91
CA THR A 37 3.39 17.83 4.08
C THR A 37 2.16 17.00 4.43
N LEU A 38 2.32 15.94 5.21
CA LEU A 38 1.22 15.03 5.62
C LEU A 38 0.52 15.46 6.92
N SER A 39 1.02 16.49 7.61
CA SER A 39 0.35 17.00 8.81
C SER A 39 -1.01 17.63 8.48
N PRO A 40 -2.01 17.58 9.39
CA PRO A 40 -3.33 18.18 9.16
C PRO A 40 -3.25 19.62 8.67
N ALA A 41 -2.44 20.47 9.31
CA ALA A 41 -2.27 21.87 8.94
C ALA A 41 -1.64 22.07 7.55
N ALA A 42 -0.75 21.16 7.12
CA ALA A 42 -0.18 21.22 5.77
C ALA A 42 -1.19 20.76 4.72
N LEU A 43 -1.95 19.69 5.00
CA LEU A 43 -3.03 19.22 4.12
C LEU A 43 -4.13 20.28 3.97
N ASP A 44 -4.50 21.00 5.05
CA ASP A 44 -5.47 22.09 5.00
C ASP A 44 -5.00 23.23 4.08
N ARG A 45 -3.71 23.60 4.13
CA ARG A 45 -3.15 24.59 3.19
C ARG A 45 -3.23 24.11 1.73
N LEU A 46 -2.94 22.83 1.47
CA LEU A 46 -3.04 22.29 0.11
C LEU A 46 -4.49 22.24 -0.39
N ARG A 47 -5.48 21.96 0.46
CA ARG A 47 -6.91 22.02 0.09
C ARG A 47 -7.38 23.41 -0.29
N GLY A 48 -6.75 24.45 0.25
CA GLY A 48 -7.04 25.85 -0.10
C GLY A 48 -6.55 26.27 -1.49
N ILE A 49 -5.79 25.43 -2.18
CA ILE A 49 -5.28 25.73 -3.53
C ILE A 49 -6.34 25.35 -4.56
N ASN A 50 -6.60 26.27 -5.51
CA ASN A 50 -7.40 25.93 -6.68
C ASN A 50 -6.54 25.08 -7.65
N PRO A 51 -6.85 23.79 -7.87
CA PRO A 51 -6.04 22.93 -8.74
C PRO A 51 -5.89 23.47 -10.17
N THR A 52 -6.92 24.13 -10.71
CA THR A 52 -6.88 24.65 -12.08
C THR A 52 -5.93 25.82 -12.27
N SER A 53 -5.44 26.45 -11.18
CA SER A 53 -4.42 27.49 -11.24
C SER A 53 -3.00 26.93 -11.37
N LEU A 54 -2.82 25.62 -11.17
CA LEU A 54 -1.53 24.95 -11.24
C LEU A 54 -1.24 24.45 -12.67
N PRO A 55 0.05 24.42 -13.08
CA PRO A 55 0.43 23.86 -14.37
C PRO A 55 -0.01 22.39 -14.51
N VAL A 56 -0.56 22.03 -15.67
CA VAL A 56 -0.78 20.64 -16.05
C VAL A 56 0.57 20.03 -16.44
N VAL A 57 0.84 18.83 -15.95
CA VAL A 57 2.02 18.06 -16.35
C VAL A 57 1.60 16.81 -17.11
N PRO A 58 2.39 16.36 -18.10
CA PRO A 58 2.15 15.10 -18.78
C PRO A 58 2.10 13.96 -17.77
N GLN A 59 1.23 12.99 -18.01
CA GLN A 59 1.22 11.77 -17.23
C GLN A 59 2.55 11.05 -17.43
N GLY A 60 3.32 10.94 -16.35
CA GLY A 60 4.62 10.28 -16.31
C GLY A 60 4.61 9.05 -15.40
N THR A 61 5.78 8.50 -15.15
CA THR A 61 5.95 7.42 -14.16
C THR A 61 5.51 7.92 -12.79
N LEU A 62 4.64 7.15 -12.12
CA LEU A 62 4.20 7.41 -10.75
C LEU A 62 5.14 6.70 -9.79
N ALA A 63 5.66 7.45 -8.84
CA ALA A 63 6.47 6.93 -7.73
C ALA A 63 5.57 6.66 -6.51
N VAL A 64 6.18 6.17 -5.41
CA VAL A 64 5.51 6.16 -4.09
C VAL A 64 5.01 7.56 -3.80
N PRO A 65 3.73 7.75 -3.41
CA PRO A 65 3.10 9.08 -3.34
C PRO A 65 3.71 10.08 -2.37
N TRP A 66 4.60 9.64 -1.50
CA TRP A 66 5.39 10.50 -0.59
C TRP A 66 6.80 9.97 -0.44
N ALA A 67 7.73 10.84 -0.09
CA ALA A 67 9.13 10.51 0.17
C ALA A 67 9.38 10.37 1.68
N GLY A 68 10.40 9.58 2.03
CA GLY A 68 10.89 9.44 3.41
C GLY A 68 9.99 8.58 4.29
N MET A 69 9.44 7.50 3.75
CA MET A 69 8.77 6.46 4.54
C MET A 69 9.72 5.96 5.63
N GLY A 70 9.28 5.99 6.88
CA GLY A 70 10.08 5.53 8.02
C GLY A 70 9.88 4.06 8.35
N LYS A 71 8.62 3.59 8.26
CA LYS A 71 8.25 2.20 8.51
C LYS A 71 7.23 1.75 7.46
N PHE A 72 7.36 0.49 7.07
CA PHE A 72 6.37 -0.22 6.30
C PHE A 72 5.90 -1.43 7.13
N ILE A 73 4.77 -1.26 7.81
CA ILE A 73 4.24 -2.21 8.79
C ILE A 73 3.14 -3.02 8.12
N GLY A 74 3.22 -4.34 8.19
CA GLY A 74 2.21 -5.26 7.68
C GLY A 74 1.37 -5.89 8.79
N ILE A 75 0.09 -6.13 8.48
CA ILE A 75 -0.84 -6.86 9.35
C ILE A 75 -1.25 -8.15 8.64
N GLY A 76 -0.90 -9.29 9.25
CA GLY A 76 -1.26 -10.61 8.73
C GLY A 76 -2.65 -11.05 9.18
N LEU A 77 -3.31 -11.86 8.32
CA LEU A 77 -4.56 -12.58 8.62
C LEU A 77 -5.67 -11.69 9.20
N ASN A 78 -5.93 -10.55 8.56
CA ASN A 78 -6.85 -9.53 9.09
C ASN A 78 -8.24 -9.53 8.42
N TYR A 79 -8.58 -10.54 7.63
CA TYR A 79 -9.91 -10.71 7.05
C TYR A 79 -10.52 -12.04 7.52
N ALA A 80 -11.75 -11.99 8.04
CA ALA A 80 -12.39 -13.16 8.63
C ALA A 80 -12.65 -14.29 7.61
N ASP A 81 -13.01 -13.91 6.38
CA ASP A 81 -13.21 -14.80 5.25
C ASP A 81 -11.86 -15.37 4.74
N HIS A 82 -10.78 -14.61 4.76
CA HIS A 82 -9.43 -15.12 4.45
C HIS A 82 -8.94 -16.11 5.52
N ALA A 83 -9.19 -15.85 6.80
CA ALA A 83 -8.89 -16.81 7.86
C ALA A 83 -9.62 -18.16 7.65
N ALA A 84 -10.89 -18.11 7.25
CA ALA A 84 -11.67 -19.29 6.91
C ALA A 84 -11.11 -20.03 5.68
N GLU A 85 -10.72 -19.31 4.60
CA GLU A 85 -10.08 -19.90 3.42
C GLU A 85 -8.77 -20.62 3.77
N ALA A 86 -7.95 -20.01 4.62
CA ALA A 86 -6.68 -20.58 5.08
C ALA A 86 -6.84 -21.71 6.10
N GLY A 87 -8.04 -21.95 6.59
CA GLY A 87 -8.31 -22.92 7.67
C GLY A 87 -7.66 -22.54 9.01
N MET A 88 -7.41 -21.25 9.21
CA MET A 88 -6.76 -20.72 10.41
C MET A 88 -7.80 -20.13 11.38
N PRO A 89 -7.58 -20.25 12.70
CA PRO A 89 -8.44 -19.58 13.67
C PRO A 89 -8.28 -18.05 13.54
N ILE A 90 -9.36 -17.33 13.83
CA ILE A 90 -9.31 -15.87 13.94
C ILE A 90 -8.29 -15.47 15.02
N PRO A 91 -7.29 -14.63 14.70
CA PRO A 91 -6.29 -14.21 15.67
C PRO A 91 -6.93 -13.38 16.79
N LYS A 92 -6.43 -13.54 18.02
CA LYS A 92 -6.92 -12.79 19.18
C LYS A 92 -6.44 -11.33 19.20
N GLU A 93 -5.35 -11.03 18.49
CA GLU A 93 -4.73 -9.72 18.34
C GLU A 93 -4.02 -9.65 16.98
N PRO A 94 -3.77 -8.42 16.43
CA PRO A 94 -3.14 -8.25 15.14
C PRO A 94 -1.78 -8.93 15.06
N ILE A 95 -1.57 -9.72 14.00
CA ILE A 95 -0.26 -10.29 13.66
C ILE A 95 0.52 -9.19 12.94
N VAL A 96 1.64 -8.76 13.53
CA VAL A 96 2.44 -7.65 13.01
C VAL A 96 3.75 -8.17 12.43
N PHE A 97 4.10 -7.70 11.23
CA PHE A 97 5.39 -7.93 10.59
C PHE A 97 5.89 -6.65 9.93
N MET A 98 7.14 -6.61 9.51
CA MET A 98 7.70 -5.48 8.80
C MET A 98 8.03 -5.86 7.36
N LYS A 99 7.69 -4.96 6.43
CA LYS A 99 8.32 -4.94 5.12
C LYS A 99 9.52 -4.01 5.16
N THR A 100 10.54 -4.29 4.37
CA THR A 100 11.64 -3.32 4.20
C THR A 100 11.09 -2.05 3.53
N VAL A 101 11.55 -0.89 3.94
CA VAL A 101 11.15 0.37 3.30
C VAL A 101 11.57 0.38 1.83
N ASP A 102 12.72 -0.23 1.52
CA ASP A 102 13.27 -0.31 0.16
C ASP A 102 12.45 -1.23 -0.76
N SER A 103 11.56 -2.08 -0.21
CA SER A 103 10.63 -2.85 -1.03
C SER A 103 9.52 -1.98 -1.66
N ALA A 104 9.32 -0.76 -1.13
CA ALA A 104 8.28 0.15 -1.62
C ALA A 104 8.66 0.74 -2.98
N VAL A 105 7.80 0.52 -3.96
CA VAL A 105 7.96 1.03 -5.33
C VAL A 105 6.66 1.66 -5.82
N GLY A 106 6.73 2.44 -6.89
CA GLY A 106 5.55 3.04 -7.51
C GLY A 106 4.56 1.99 -8.03
N CYS A 107 3.31 2.37 -8.14
CA CYS A 107 2.16 1.49 -8.44
C CYS A 107 2.23 0.73 -9.77
N HIS A 108 3.06 1.17 -10.71
CA HIS A 108 3.24 0.54 -12.03
C HIS A 108 4.67 0.01 -12.24
N HIS A 109 5.46 -0.03 -11.17
CA HIS A 109 6.80 -0.58 -11.22
C HIS A 109 6.74 -2.10 -11.47
N ALA A 110 7.77 -2.65 -12.14
CA ALA A 110 7.92 -4.08 -12.30
C ALA A 110 8.03 -4.77 -10.92
N VAL A 111 7.38 -5.92 -10.76
CA VAL A 111 7.62 -6.83 -9.62
C VAL A 111 8.68 -7.84 -10.06
N VAL A 112 9.84 -7.81 -9.42
CA VAL A 112 10.97 -8.66 -9.75
C VAL A 112 11.05 -9.81 -8.75
N LEU A 113 10.83 -11.03 -9.22
CA LEU A 113 10.93 -12.21 -8.36
C LEU A 113 12.39 -12.41 -7.90
N PRO A 114 12.64 -12.66 -6.61
CA PRO A 114 13.99 -12.96 -6.11
C PRO A 114 14.62 -14.13 -6.84
N GLN A 115 15.96 -14.16 -6.91
CA GLN A 115 16.68 -15.26 -7.54
C GLN A 115 16.34 -16.60 -6.89
N GLY A 116 15.79 -17.53 -7.69
CA GLY A 116 15.36 -18.85 -7.22
C GLY A 116 13.99 -18.86 -6.51
N SER A 117 13.25 -17.75 -6.51
CA SER A 117 11.88 -17.71 -6.02
C SER A 117 10.97 -18.64 -6.84
N VAL A 118 10.11 -19.36 -6.13
CA VAL A 118 9.15 -20.31 -6.76
C VAL A 118 7.74 -20.17 -6.19
N LYS A 119 7.55 -19.33 -5.16
CA LYS A 119 6.26 -19.16 -4.46
C LYS A 119 5.88 -17.68 -4.31
N GLY A 120 6.16 -16.86 -5.33
CA GLY A 120 5.69 -15.47 -5.37
C GLY A 120 4.16 -15.41 -5.39
N ASP A 121 3.57 -14.55 -4.57
CA ASP A 121 2.12 -14.44 -4.38
C ASP A 121 1.68 -12.98 -4.28
N TRP A 122 0.42 -12.69 -4.53
CA TRP A 122 -0.20 -11.36 -4.57
C TRP A 122 -1.12 -11.13 -3.38
N GLU A 123 -1.25 -9.86 -2.95
CA GLU A 123 -2.15 -9.45 -1.88
C GLU A 123 -2.60 -8.00 -2.05
N VAL A 124 -3.84 -7.76 -2.53
CA VAL A 124 -4.39 -6.40 -2.52
C VAL A 124 -4.74 -5.97 -1.10
N GLU A 125 -4.25 -4.80 -0.67
CA GLU A 125 -4.42 -4.31 0.69
C GLU A 125 -4.71 -2.81 0.74
N LEU A 126 -5.50 -2.39 1.74
CA LEU A 126 -5.63 -0.99 2.11
C LEU A 126 -4.35 -0.54 2.82
N GLY A 127 -3.70 0.49 2.29
CA GLY A 127 -2.59 1.18 2.96
C GLY A 127 -3.09 2.38 3.77
N VAL A 128 -2.65 2.49 5.01
CA VAL A 128 -2.96 3.60 5.93
C VAL A 128 -1.71 4.42 6.16
N VAL A 129 -1.74 5.70 5.82
CA VAL A 129 -0.59 6.61 5.94
C VAL A 129 -0.75 7.48 7.16
N ILE A 130 0.23 7.45 8.05
CA ILE A 130 0.22 8.26 9.27
C ILE A 130 0.54 9.73 8.93
N GLY A 131 -0.25 10.65 9.45
CA GLY A 131 -0.10 12.09 9.26
C GLY A 131 0.39 12.84 10.48
N THR A 132 0.14 12.30 11.66
CA THR A 132 0.53 12.88 12.95
C THR A 132 1.20 11.83 13.82
N ARG A 133 2.25 12.22 14.54
CA ARG A 133 2.97 11.31 15.43
C ARG A 133 2.02 10.69 16.46
N ALA A 134 1.89 9.36 16.44
CA ALA A 134 0.99 8.59 17.31
C ALA A 134 1.78 7.71 18.29
N ARG A 135 1.48 7.84 19.58
CA ARG A 135 2.05 7.03 20.66
C ARG A 135 1.03 6.87 21.76
N TYR A 136 0.66 5.63 22.12
CA TYR A 136 -0.38 5.29 23.08
C TYR A 136 -1.73 5.97 22.79
N VAL A 137 -2.13 5.99 21.51
CA VAL A 137 -3.38 6.61 21.07
C VAL A 137 -4.57 5.72 21.40
N SER A 138 -5.68 6.32 21.83
CA SER A 138 -6.94 5.58 22.02
C SER A 138 -7.54 5.19 20.66
N GLU A 139 -8.34 4.12 20.61
CA GLU A 139 -9.04 3.72 19.37
C GLU A 139 -10.00 4.82 18.90
N ALA A 140 -10.67 5.51 19.84
CA ALA A 140 -11.60 6.60 19.52
C ALA A 140 -10.93 7.79 18.81
N ASP A 141 -9.65 8.05 19.09
CA ASP A 141 -8.89 9.17 18.52
C ASP A 141 -8.04 8.76 17.31
N ALA A 142 -7.88 7.46 17.07
CA ALA A 142 -6.85 6.92 16.18
C ALA A 142 -6.93 7.45 14.73
N LEU A 143 -8.13 7.63 14.17
CA LEU A 143 -8.32 8.12 12.81
C LEU A 143 -7.87 9.57 12.63
N ALA A 144 -7.81 10.38 13.69
CA ALA A 144 -7.29 11.75 13.63
C ALA A 144 -5.77 11.80 13.37
N PHE A 145 -5.06 10.68 13.52
CA PHE A 145 -3.63 10.56 13.26
C PHE A 145 -3.32 10.11 11.82
N VAL A 146 -4.33 9.79 11.01
CA VAL A 146 -4.21 9.30 9.64
C VAL A 146 -4.24 10.46 8.65
N ALA A 147 -3.24 10.56 7.77
CA ALA A 147 -3.22 11.53 6.67
C ALA A 147 -4.16 11.12 5.54
N GLY A 148 -4.20 9.83 5.22
CA GLY A 148 -4.99 9.29 4.14
C GLY A 148 -4.65 7.82 3.86
N TYR A 149 -5.08 7.38 2.69
CA TYR A 149 -5.06 5.97 2.29
C TYR A 149 -4.52 5.80 0.86
N CYS A 150 -4.00 4.63 0.57
CA CYS A 150 -3.54 4.25 -0.76
C CYS A 150 -3.79 2.76 -1.02
N VAL A 151 -3.62 2.32 -2.25
CA VAL A 151 -3.59 0.89 -2.59
C VAL A 151 -2.18 0.37 -2.34
N VAL A 152 -2.06 -0.83 -1.77
CA VAL A 152 -0.81 -1.57 -1.62
C VAL A 152 -0.97 -2.95 -2.24
N ASN A 153 0.09 -3.45 -2.88
CA ASN A 153 0.20 -4.87 -3.21
C ASN A 153 1.26 -5.48 -2.30
N ASP A 154 0.85 -6.23 -1.26
CA ASP A 154 1.77 -6.86 -0.32
C ASP A 154 2.31 -8.17 -0.89
N ILE A 155 3.12 -8.05 -1.96
CA ILE A 155 3.75 -9.20 -2.62
C ILE A 155 4.53 -10.00 -1.59
N SER A 156 4.41 -11.33 -1.70
CA SER A 156 4.96 -12.27 -0.73
C SER A 156 5.72 -13.39 -1.44
N GLU A 157 6.89 -13.75 -0.98
CA GLU A 157 7.51 -15.03 -1.32
C GLU A 157 7.21 -16.03 -0.20
N ARG A 158 6.30 -16.97 -0.46
CA ARG A 158 5.72 -17.83 0.58
C ARG A 158 6.71 -18.84 1.16
N GLU A 159 7.66 -19.33 0.36
CA GLU A 159 8.72 -20.22 0.89
C GLU A 159 9.58 -19.46 1.91
N TYR A 160 10.00 -18.23 1.56
CA TYR A 160 10.82 -17.42 2.46
C TYR A 160 10.05 -17.02 3.71
N GLN A 161 8.77 -16.70 3.57
CA GLN A 161 7.88 -16.33 4.65
C GLN A 161 7.67 -17.47 5.66
N LEU A 162 7.38 -18.69 5.18
CA LEU A 162 6.82 -19.75 6.01
C LEU A 162 7.79 -20.91 6.23
N GLU A 163 8.67 -21.22 5.27
CA GLU A 163 9.48 -22.44 5.27
C GLU A 163 10.93 -22.20 5.70
N ARG A 164 11.31 -20.93 5.94
CA ARG A 164 12.66 -20.55 6.34
C ARG A 164 12.72 -20.01 7.78
N GLY A 165 12.23 -20.80 8.73
CA GLY A 165 12.25 -20.50 10.16
C GLY A 165 11.14 -19.62 10.66
N GLY A 166 10.07 -19.41 9.87
CA GLY A 166 8.84 -18.72 10.31
C GLY A 166 8.97 -17.20 10.53
N GLN A 167 10.03 -16.57 10.02
CA GLN A 167 10.22 -15.12 10.08
C GLN A 167 9.66 -14.51 8.80
N TRP A 168 8.47 -13.93 8.89
CA TRP A 168 7.70 -13.44 7.74
C TRP A 168 8.42 -12.39 6.92
N ASP A 169 9.18 -11.53 7.58
CA ASP A 169 9.91 -10.41 6.96
C ASP A 169 10.78 -10.85 5.77
N LYS A 170 11.33 -12.08 5.81
CA LYS A 170 12.13 -12.64 4.72
C LYS A 170 11.36 -12.76 3.40
N GLY A 171 10.07 -13.10 3.45
CA GLY A 171 9.22 -13.24 2.28
C GLY A 171 8.45 -11.97 1.94
N LYS A 172 8.37 -11.03 2.87
CA LYS A 172 7.62 -9.78 2.75
C LYS A 172 8.48 -8.57 2.40
N GLY A 173 9.78 -8.63 2.66
CA GLY A 173 10.73 -7.53 2.48
C GLY A 173 11.62 -7.64 1.25
N CYS A 174 11.32 -8.51 0.28
CA CYS A 174 12.07 -8.57 -0.97
C CYS A 174 11.93 -7.28 -1.77
N ASP A 175 12.96 -6.91 -2.51
CA ASP A 175 12.95 -5.73 -3.38
C ASP A 175 11.75 -5.76 -4.33
N THR A 176 11.15 -4.60 -4.59
CA THR A 176 9.95 -4.40 -5.42
C THR A 176 8.65 -5.05 -4.92
N PHE A 177 8.65 -5.70 -3.75
CA PHE A 177 7.51 -6.44 -3.23
C PHE A 177 6.47 -5.58 -2.49
N GLY A 178 6.59 -4.26 -2.58
CA GLY A 178 5.67 -3.29 -1.99
C GLY A 178 5.23 -2.20 -2.97
N PRO A 179 4.53 -2.51 -4.09
CA PRO A 179 3.91 -1.48 -4.91
C PRO A 179 2.91 -0.64 -4.12
N VAL A 180 3.07 0.70 -4.12
CA VAL A 180 2.26 1.67 -3.37
C VAL A 180 1.76 2.77 -4.29
N GLY A 181 0.50 3.15 -4.19
CA GLY A 181 -0.12 4.23 -4.97
C GLY A 181 -1.42 3.80 -5.65
N PRO A 182 -1.87 4.46 -6.73
CA PRO A 182 -1.16 5.47 -7.55
C PRO A 182 -1.00 6.83 -6.86
N TRP A 183 -1.81 7.13 -5.86
CA TRP A 183 -1.80 8.36 -5.09
C TRP A 183 -2.15 8.09 -3.62
N LEU A 184 -1.83 9.05 -2.78
CA LEU A 184 -2.37 9.17 -1.43
C LEU A 184 -3.68 9.95 -1.51
N VAL A 185 -4.79 9.33 -1.14
CA VAL A 185 -6.09 9.98 -1.00
C VAL A 185 -6.27 10.42 0.45
N THR A 186 -6.49 11.71 0.67
CA THR A 186 -6.62 12.24 2.04
C THR A 186 -7.84 11.67 2.77
N ALA A 187 -7.74 11.54 4.09
CA ALA A 187 -8.74 10.85 4.91
C ALA A 187 -10.15 11.44 4.78
N ASP A 188 -10.26 12.77 4.63
CA ASP A 188 -11.53 13.46 4.43
C ASP A 188 -12.23 13.07 3.11
N GLU A 189 -11.46 12.82 2.04
CA GLU A 189 -12.02 12.39 0.74
C GLU A 189 -12.47 10.93 0.76
N VAL A 190 -11.77 10.09 1.48
CA VAL A 190 -12.13 8.68 1.64
C VAL A 190 -13.38 8.53 2.51
N GLY A 191 -13.44 9.26 3.62
CA GLY A 191 -14.48 9.13 4.64
C GLY A 191 -14.28 7.88 5.50
N ASP A 192 -15.18 6.90 5.40
CA ASP A 192 -15.08 5.66 6.18
C ASP A 192 -14.13 4.64 5.52
N PRO A 193 -12.96 4.36 6.11
CA PRO A 193 -12.02 3.37 5.57
C PRO A 193 -12.52 1.91 5.69
N GLN A 194 -13.57 1.68 6.49
CA GLN A 194 -14.17 0.35 6.64
C GLN A 194 -15.30 0.10 5.64
N ASN A 195 -15.49 0.98 4.64
CA ASN A 195 -16.54 0.86 3.63
C ASN A 195 -15.98 1.02 2.22
N LEU A 196 -15.00 0.18 1.85
CA LEU A 196 -14.33 0.19 0.56
C LEU A 196 -14.30 -1.23 -0.02
N ALA A 197 -14.71 -1.40 -1.29
CA ALA A 197 -14.47 -2.63 -2.02
C ALA A 197 -13.03 -2.66 -2.55
N LEU A 198 -12.42 -3.85 -2.59
CA LEU A 198 -11.08 -4.07 -3.12
C LEU A 198 -11.03 -5.35 -3.97
N TRP A 199 -10.15 -5.33 -4.96
CA TRP A 199 -10.07 -6.42 -5.93
C TRP A 199 -8.67 -6.57 -6.53
N LEU A 200 -8.36 -7.77 -7.01
CA LEU A 200 -7.17 -8.06 -7.79
C LEU A 200 -7.47 -9.06 -8.89
N ASP A 201 -6.97 -8.75 -10.10
CA ASP A 201 -6.99 -9.62 -11.26
C ASP A 201 -5.55 -10.07 -11.59
N LEU A 202 -5.38 -11.34 -11.89
CA LEU A 202 -4.15 -11.90 -12.45
C LEU A 202 -4.42 -12.32 -13.88
N ASN A 203 -3.69 -11.75 -14.83
CA ASN A 203 -3.86 -12.02 -16.28
C ASN A 203 -5.31 -11.84 -16.75
N GLY A 204 -5.98 -10.80 -16.26
CA GLY A 204 -7.39 -10.50 -16.56
C GLY A 204 -8.41 -11.43 -15.91
N GLN A 205 -7.97 -12.34 -15.02
CA GLN A 205 -8.85 -13.21 -14.25
C GLN A 205 -8.95 -12.74 -12.79
N ARG A 206 -10.19 -12.45 -12.33
CA ARG A 206 -10.45 -12.07 -10.94
C ARG A 206 -9.94 -13.15 -9.98
N ARG A 207 -9.05 -12.75 -9.07
CA ARG A 207 -8.49 -13.59 -8.00
C ARG A 207 -8.99 -13.18 -6.64
N GLN A 208 -8.97 -11.88 -6.34
CA GLN A 208 -9.45 -11.38 -5.05
C GLN A 208 -10.66 -10.46 -5.26
N THR A 209 -11.64 -10.60 -4.39
CA THR A 209 -12.77 -9.69 -4.23
C THR A 209 -13.05 -9.60 -2.74
N GLY A 210 -13.00 -8.41 -2.18
CA GLY A 210 -13.17 -8.19 -0.75
C GLY A 210 -13.79 -6.84 -0.43
N HIS A 211 -13.99 -6.61 0.85
CA HIS A 211 -14.53 -5.36 1.38
C HIS A 211 -13.90 -5.07 2.74
N THR A 212 -13.42 -3.87 2.97
CA THR A 212 -12.74 -3.50 4.23
C THR A 212 -13.61 -3.66 5.48
N GLY A 213 -14.93 -3.73 5.31
CA GLY A 213 -15.88 -4.03 6.38
C GLY A 213 -15.77 -5.46 6.95
N THR A 214 -15.08 -6.39 6.25
CA THR A 214 -14.83 -7.76 6.75
C THR A 214 -13.48 -7.91 7.46
N MET A 215 -12.76 -6.81 7.68
CA MET A 215 -11.56 -6.78 8.52
C MET A 215 -11.88 -7.26 9.94
N ILE A 216 -11.00 -8.09 10.50
CA ILE A 216 -11.08 -8.54 11.91
C ILE A 216 -10.75 -7.37 12.84
N PHE A 217 -9.70 -6.62 12.51
CA PHE A 217 -9.27 -5.43 13.23
C PHE A 217 -9.35 -4.23 12.28
N GLY A 218 -10.26 -3.29 12.57
CA GLY A 218 -10.43 -2.08 11.74
C GLY A 218 -9.25 -1.11 11.88
N VAL A 219 -9.19 -0.13 10.97
CA VAL A 219 -8.08 0.84 10.89
C VAL A 219 -7.83 1.55 12.22
N ALA A 220 -8.88 2.04 12.90
CA ALA A 220 -8.74 2.71 14.19
C ALA A 220 -8.08 1.80 15.24
N GLN A 221 -8.52 0.55 15.30
CA GLN A 221 -7.96 -0.44 16.21
C GLN A 221 -6.49 -0.75 15.89
N LEU A 222 -6.14 -0.89 14.61
CA LEU A 222 -4.76 -1.13 14.18
C LEU A 222 -3.82 0.01 14.57
N VAL A 223 -4.20 1.26 14.32
CA VAL A 223 -3.40 2.44 14.68
C VAL A 223 -3.23 2.53 16.20
N SER A 224 -4.32 2.36 16.96
CA SER A 224 -4.27 2.33 18.42
C SER A 224 -3.34 1.22 18.93
N TYR A 225 -3.53 -0.01 18.44
CA TYR A 225 -2.77 -1.18 18.84
C TYR A 225 -1.26 -1.00 18.58
N LEU A 226 -0.88 -0.66 17.36
CA LEU A 226 0.51 -0.47 16.97
C LEU A 226 1.20 0.65 17.76
N SER A 227 0.45 1.72 18.08
CA SER A 227 0.98 2.85 18.85
C SER A 227 1.39 2.50 20.27
N ARG A 228 1.00 1.33 20.78
CA ARG A 228 1.42 0.82 22.11
C ARG A 228 2.84 0.26 22.10
N PHE A 229 3.23 -0.34 20.98
CA PHE A 229 4.53 -1.01 20.84
C PHE A 229 5.61 -0.09 20.28
N MET A 230 5.23 0.77 19.33
CA MET A 230 6.14 1.68 18.65
C MET A 230 5.51 3.04 18.43
N THR A 231 6.34 4.08 18.34
CA THR A 231 5.88 5.37 17.84
C THR A 231 5.62 5.27 16.34
N LEU A 232 4.41 5.60 15.92
CA LEU A 232 4.08 5.81 14.51
C LEU A 232 4.39 7.27 14.15
N ASN A 233 5.17 7.49 13.11
CA ASN A 233 5.58 8.81 12.67
C ASN A 233 4.86 9.21 11.37
N PRO A 234 4.72 10.51 11.08
CA PRO A 234 4.20 10.93 9.78
C PRO A 234 4.97 10.31 8.63
N GLY A 235 4.25 9.77 7.64
CA GLY A 235 4.82 9.04 6.51
C GLY A 235 5.03 7.54 6.74
N ASP A 236 4.85 7.01 7.95
CA ASP A 236 4.81 5.55 8.16
C ASP A 236 3.57 4.98 7.45
N LEU A 237 3.74 3.81 6.83
CA LEU A 237 2.68 3.06 6.13
C LEU A 237 2.32 1.81 6.92
N ILE A 238 1.01 1.59 7.09
CA ILE A 238 0.45 0.34 7.61
C ILE A 238 -0.35 -0.30 6.49
N THR A 239 0.01 -1.51 6.08
CA THR A 239 -0.79 -2.33 5.17
C THR A 239 -1.61 -3.32 5.99
N THR A 240 -2.92 -3.41 5.69
CA THR A 240 -3.94 -3.81 6.67
C THR A 240 -4.42 -5.26 6.56
N GLY A 241 -3.72 -6.06 5.77
CA GLY A 241 -4.12 -7.42 5.47
C GLY A 241 -4.95 -7.52 4.19
N THR A 242 -5.03 -8.72 3.66
CA THR A 242 -5.64 -9.03 2.36
C THR A 242 -6.90 -9.87 2.48
N PRO A 243 -7.90 -9.70 1.58
CA PRO A 243 -9.07 -10.58 1.50
C PRO A 243 -8.73 -11.92 0.86
N PRO A 244 -9.67 -12.91 0.83
CA PRO A 244 -9.49 -14.21 0.18
C PRO A 244 -9.08 -14.11 -1.29
N GLY A 245 -8.48 -15.18 -1.81
CA GLY A 245 -8.12 -15.33 -3.23
C GLY A 245 -6.62 -15.16 -3.51
N VAL A 246 -5.78 -15.25 -2.47
CA VAL A 246 -4.32 -15.33 -2.63
C VAL A 246 -3.91 -16.64 -3.30
N GLY A 247 -2.77 -16.63 -4.00
CA GLY A 247 -2.31 -17.76 -4.80
C GLY A 247 -2.07 -19.03 -3.97
N MET A 248 -1.53 -18.90 -2.76
CA MET A 248 -1.34 -20.05 -1.87
C MET A 248 -2.65 -20.72 -1.42
N GLY A 249 -3.76 -19.97 -1.42
CA GLY A 249 -5.09 -20.45 -1.06
C GLY A 249 -5.84 -21.18 -2.18
N VAL A 250 -5.38 -21.10 -3.42
CA VAL A 250 -6.07 -21.68 -4.59
C VAL A 250 -6.15 -23.20 -4.48
N LYS A 251 -7.35 -23.74 -4.78
CA LYS A 251 -7.62 -25.20 -4.78
C LYS A 251 -7.79 -25.68 -6.22
N PRO A 252 -7.41 -26.94 -6.57
CA PRO A 252 -6.88 -28.00 -5.70
C PRO A 252 -5.38 -27.83 -5.37
N ALA A 253 -4.67 -26.93 -6.05
CA ALA A 253 -3.25 -26.67 -5.82
C ALA A 253 -2.96 -25.16 -5.83
N PRO A 254 -2.01 -24.67 -5.03
CA PRO A 254 -1.57 -23.28 -5.07
C PRO A 254 -1.14 -22.82 -6.47
N VAL A 255 -1.36 -21.54 -6.75
CA VAL A 255 -0.90 -20.87 -7.96
C VAL A 255 0.04 -19.76 -7.53
N TYR A 256 1.22 -19.69 -8.13
CA TYR A 256 2.23 -18.68 -7.81
C TYR A 256 2.62 -17.88 -9.04
N LEU A 257 3.03 -16.64 -8.81
CA LEU A 257 3.45 -15.70 -9.84
C LEU A 257 4.60 -16.27 -10.69
N GLN A 258 4.49 -16.05 -12.00
CA GLN A 258 5.50 -16.40 -12.97
C GLN A 258 5.96 -15.14 -13.73
N PRO A 259 7.20 -15.10 -14.24
CA PRO A 259 7.63 -14.04 -15.15
C PRO A 259 6.67 -13.92 -16.34
N GLY A 260 6.24 -12.69 -16.62
CA GLY A 260 5.26 -12.37 -17.66
C GLY A 260 3.83 -12.20 -17.13
N ASP A 261 3.53 -12.64 -15.91
CA ASP A 261 2.22 -12.39 -15.31
C ASP A 261 1.96 -10.90 -15.12
N VAL A 262 0.69 -10.52 -15.25
CA VAL A 262 0.21 -9.15 -15.07
C VAL A 262 -0.82 -9.12 -13.96
N MET A 263 -0.56 -8.31 -12.94
CA MET A 263 -1.50 -8.03 -11.85
C MET A 263 -2.15 -6.67 -12.10
N GLU A 264 -3.47 -6.61 -11.98
CA GLU A 264 -4.26 -5.38 -11.92
C GLU A 264 -5.09 -5.40 -10.64
N LEU A 265 -5.00 -4.34 -9.84
CA LEU A 265 -5.67 -4.29 -8.56
C LEU A 265 -6.14 -2.88 -8.23
N GLY A 266 -7.16 -2.78 -7.40
CA GLY A 266 -7.71 -1.49 -7.03
C GLY A 266 -8.59 -1.54 -5.80
N ILE A 267 -8.82 -0.36 -5.24
CA ILE A 267 -9.70 -0.12 -4.11
C ILE A 267 -10.57 1.08 -4.43
N ASP A 268 -11.84 1.02 -4.06
CA ASP A 268 -12.79 2.12 -4.22
C ASP A 268 -12.19 3.44 -3.77
N LYS A 269 -12.36 4.50 -4.57
CA LYS A 269 -11.84 5.86 -4.36
C LYS A 269 -10.32 6.01 -4.43
N LEU A 270 -9.53 4.91 -4.30
CA LEU A 270 -8.07 4.98 -4.17
C LEU A 270 -7.33 4.79 -5.49
N GLY A 271 -8.03 4.41 -6.57
CA GLY A 271 -7.45 4.18 -7.88
C GLY A 271 -7.01 2.73 -8.09
N THR A 272 -6.22 2.52 -9.15
CA THR A 272 -5.78 1.21 -9.60
C THR A 272 -4.28 1.15 -9.81
N GLN A 273 -3.73 -0.05 -9.65
CA GLN A 273 -2.33 -0.37 -9.94
C GLN A 273 -2.26 -1.44 -11.04
N ARG A 274 -1.13 -1.47 -11.74
CA ARG A 274 -0.83 -2.53 -12.71
C ARG A 274 0.65 -2.84 -12.68
N GLN A 275 1.02 -4.09 -12.36
CA GLN A 275 2.40 -4.56 -12.36
C GLN A 275 2.58 -5.72 -13.32
N THR A 276 3.74 -5.76 -13.98
CA THR A 276 4.23 -6.95 -14.69
C THR A 276 5.28 -7.63 -13.84
N VAL A 277 5.17 -8.95 -13.75
CA VAL A 277 6.12 -9.79 -13.01
C VAL A 277 7.31 -10.12 -13.91
N HIS A 278 8.52 -9.98 -13.39
CA HIS A 278 9.75 -10.30 -14.08
C HIS A 278 10.57 -11.35 -13.33
N ALA A 279 11.35 -12.13 -14.06
CA ALA A 279 12.43 -12.90 -13.45
C ALA A 279 13.46 -11.95 -12.84
N TRP A 280 14.32 -12.49 -11.97
CA TRP A 280 15.42 -11.73 -11.39
C TRP A 280 16.25 -11.00 -12.45
N ASP A 281 16.28 -9.69 -12.37
CA ASP A 281 17.11 -8.81 -13.17
C ASP A 281 17.50 -7.60 -12.31
N PRO A 282 18.79 -7.43 -11.96
CA PRO A 282 19.23 -6.32 -11.12
C PRO A 282 18.93 -4.95 -11.74
N ALA A 283 18.93 -4.83 -13.07
CA ALA A 283 18.63 -3.56 -13.73
C ALA A 283 17.18 -3.09 -13.50
N LEU A 284 16.26 -4.00 -13.19
CA LEU A 284 14.86 -3.67 -12.88
C LEU A 284 14.66 -3.35 -11.38
N VAL A 285 15.60 -3.73 -10.52
CA VAL A 285 15.58 -3.41 -9.09
C VAL A 285 16.19 -2.04 -8.84
N ASP A 286 17.31 -1.75 -9.49
CA ASP A 286 18.08 -0.52 -9.31
C ASP A 286 17.54 0.66 -10.15
N GLY A 287 16.71 0.38 -11.14
CA GLY A 287 16.19 1.29 -12.17
C GLY A 287 15.20 2.36 -11.73
#